data_51a05a7c66e361ae79946f92d6a920ad
#
_entry.id   51a05a7c66e361ae79946f92d6a920ad
#
_cell.length_a   1.000
_cell.length_b   1.000
_cell.length_c   1.000
_cell.angle_alpha   90.00
_cell.angle_beta   90.00
_cell.angle_gamma   90.00
#
_symmetry.space_group_name_H-M   'P 1'
#
loop_
_entity.id
_entity.type
_entity.pdbx_description
1 polymer ?
#
loop_
_entity_poly.entity_id
_entity_poly.type
_entity_poly.pdbx_seq_one_letter_code
_entity_poly.pdbx_strand_id
1 'polypeptide(L)'
;MKRIIPKAWVLVSALALILVAGCNRHKEAPGTPGGGSPEDAVRDSLELIRDGKFDMFWQHALPPADFAALKADWPRRNAAEEPINDDDRAKFANGVKRLTEPDAEKKLYADLRPTLLRFDREYKDQMPLVTGVAQSMALTAIDQAKDLTIPQKRQLREAVNVIAPWAQTVPWGDQDKARQAVAVLVDTARKAHLTTPEALHSMDFAQSMASYSAMWLGLKNLFNVYGLSLDKSFESVSIDTLENTGGTAHVKITYTLLDKPIQTDATLVLLDGRWYDSDLLQSVRNQHVKLNPAPAASAPAPAPTTTAAPPPRDPAAPVAAAKTR
;
A
#
# COMPACT_ATOMS: atom_id res chain seq x y z
N MET A 1 11.18 10.53 18.24
CA MET A 1 11.47 9.64 17.10
C MET A 1 10.20 9.56 16.26
N LYS A 2 10.05 10.45 15.25
CA LYS A 2 8.95 10.37 14.28
C LYS A 2 9.27 9.24 13.31
N ARG A 3 8.41 8.25 13.25
CA ARG A 3 8.58 7.05 12.43
C ARG A 3 8.40 7.43 10.96
N ILE A 4 9.47 7.35 10.20
CA ILE A 4 9.42 7.26 8.74
C ILE A 4 8.94 5.83 8.43
N ILE A 5 7.65 5.67 8.34
CA ILE A 5 7.07 4.49 7.70
C ILE A 5 6.81 4.93 6.27
N PRO A 6 7.63 4.51 5.29
CA PRO A 6 7.33 4.81 3.91
C PRO A 6 5.97 4.20 3.59
N LYS A 7 5.15 4.94 2.83
CA LYS A 7 3.83 4.50 2.33
C LYS A 7 3.90 3.28 1.38
N ALA A 8 4.92 2.47 1.47
CA ALA A 8 4.95 1.08 0.99
C ALA A 8 3.72 0.27 1.48
N TRP A 9 3.01 0.81 2.46
CA TRP A 9 1.77 0.25 3.00
C TRP A 9 0.59 0.21 2.03
N VAL A 10 0.60 0.99 0.95
CA VAL A 10 -0.44 0.84 -0.10
C VAL A 10 -0.25 -0.48 -0.86
N LEU A 11 0.99 -0.94 -1.01
CA LEU A 11 1.27 -2.28 -1.53
C LEU A 11 0.91 -3.37 -0.51
N VAL A 12 1.11 -3.12 0.79
CA VAL A 12 0.73 -4.05 1.85
C VAL A 12 -0.80 -4.13 1.99
N SER A 13 -1.52 -3.02 1.79
CA SER A 13 -3.00 -3.05 1.79
C SER A 13 -3.55 -3.79 0.58
N ALA A 14 -2.90 -3.70 -0.60
CA ALA A 14 -3.22 -4.53 -1.75
C ALA A 14 -2.84 -6.01 -1.51
N LEU A 15 -1.80 -6.26 -0.69
CA LEU A 15 -1.36 -7.61 -0.33
C LEU A 15 -2.36 -8.32 0.59
N ALA A 16 -3.17 -7.59 1.34
CA ALA A 16 -4.18 -8.15 2.23
C ALA A 16 -5.38 -8.78 1.50
N LEU A 17 -5.50 -8.58 0.19
CA LEU A 17 -6.67 -9.00 -0.61
C LEU A 17 -6.43 -10.24 -1.47
N ILE A 18 -5.53 -11.17 -1.14
CA ILE A 18 -5.08 -12.08 -2.17
C ILE A 18 -5.22 -13.55 -1.82
N LEU A 19 -5.89 -14.31 -2.71
CA LEU A 19 -5.49 -15.65 -3.16
C LEU A 19 -6.62 -16.54 -3.71
N VAL A 20 -6.55 -16.97 -4.97
CA VAL A 20 -7.50 -17.92 -5.56
C VAL A 20 -6.92 -18.94 -6.49
N ALA A 21 -7.43 -20.14 -6.48
CA ALA A 21 -7.16 -21.21 -7.42
C ALA A 21 -8.36 -21.60 -8.28
N GLY A 22 -8.05 -21.98 -9.46
CA GLY A 22 -8.68 -22.36 -10.65
C GLY A 22 -9.95 -23.18 -10.70
N CYS A 23 -10.71 -22.89 -11.73
CA CYS A 23 -11.38 -23.84 -12.60
C CYS A 23 -11.63 -23.20 -13.97
N ASN A 24 -11.54 -24.02 -14.99
CA ASN A 24 -11.54 -23.70 -16.42
C ASN A 24 -12.80 -22.90 -16.83
N ARG A 25 -12.70 -21.56 -16.86
CA ARG A 25 -13.65 -20.64 -17.49
C ARG A 25 -12.89 -19.81 -18.51
N HIS A 26 -13.55 -19.28 -19.52
CA HIS A 26 -12.95 -18.39 -20.50
C HIS A 26 -12.16 -17.30 -19.76
N LYS A 27 -10.83 -17.39 -19.77
CA LYS A 27 -9.98 -16.34 -19.23
C LYS A 27 -10.12 -15.12 -20.11
N GLU A 28 -10.62 -14.05 -19.54
CA GLU A 28 -10.59 -12.75 -20.19
C GLU A 28 -9.14 -12.30 -20.39
N ALA A 29 -8.92 -11.34 -21.30
CA ALA A 29 -7.57 -10.80 -21.50
C ALA A 29 -7.05 -10.18 -20.19
N PRO A 30 -5.78 -10.40 -19.81
CA PRO A 30 -5.21 -9.78 -18.62
C PRO A 30 -5.41 -8.27 -18.61
N GLY A 31 -5.86 -7.72 -17.49
CA GLY A 31 -6.15 -6.29 -17.35
C GLY A 31 -7.53 -5.85 -17.88
N THR A 32 -8.42 -6.77 -18.32
CA THR A 32 -9.81 -6.43 -18.56
C THR A 32 -10.43 -5.82 -17.30
N PRO A 33 -11.07 -4.62 -17.36
CA PRO A 33 -11.59 -3.97 -16.17
C PRO A 33 -12.70 -4.76 -15.48
N GLY A 34 -12.56 -5.00 -14.20
CA GLY A 34 -13.49 -5.71 -13.34
C GLY A 34 -13.69 -7.18 -13.69
N GLY A 35 -14.30 -7.95 -12.80
CA GLY A 35 -14.64 -9.35 -13.03
C GLY A 35 -16.04 -9.54 -13.62
N GLY A 36 -16.26 -10.62 -14.37
CA GLY A 36 -17.58 -11.04 -14.84
C GLY A 36 -18.46 -11.57 -13.69
N SER A 37 -17.84 -12.12 -12.64
CA SER A 37 -18.46 -12.50 -11.38
C SER A 37 -17.68 -11.93 -10.20
N PRO A 38 -18.24 -11.92 -8.97
CA PRO A 38 -17.48 -11.52 -7.78
C PRO A 38 -16.20 -12.33 -7.60
N GLU A 39 -16.27 -13.64 -7.82
CA GLU A 39 -15.13 -14.53 -7.72
C GLU A 39 -14.06 -14.22 -8.78
N ASP A 40 -14.48 -13.91 -10.03
CA ASP A 40 -13.53 -13.59 -11.09
C ASP A 40 -12.82 -12.27 -10.80
N ALA A 41 -13.52 -11.25 -10.30
CA ALA A 41 -12.93 -9.96 -9.91
C ALA A 41 -11.78 -10.15 -8.90
N VAL A 42 -12.00 -11.00 -7.92
CA VAL A 42 -10.98 -11.33 -6.92
C VAL A 42 -9.89 -12.19 -7.55
N ARG A 43 -10.23 -13.27 -8.26
CA ARG A 43 -9.28 -14.22 -8.86
C ARG A 43 -8.30 -13.56 -9.78
N ASP A 44 -8.80 -12.78 -10.74
CA ASP A 44 -7.96 -12.14 -11.74
C ASP A 44 -7.03 -11.09 -11.12
N SER A 45 -7.54 -10.32 -10.14
CA SER A 45 -6.70 -9.43 -9.33
C SER A 45 -5.51 -10.15 -8.71
N LEU A 46 -5.75 -11.33 -8.21
CA LEU A 46 -4.76 -12.14 -7.49
C LEU A 46 -3.73 -12.77 -8.39
N GLU A 47 -4.14 -13.29 -9.55
CA GLU A 47 -3.22 -13.79 -10.55
C GLU A 47 -2.28 -12.66 -11.00
N LEU A 48 -2.81 -11.46 -11.24
CA LEU A 48 -2.01 -10.30 -11.65
C LEU A 48 -0.99 -9.89 -10.58
N ILE A 49 -1.37 -9.90 -9.31
CA ILE A 49 -0.44 -9.59 -8.21
C ILE A 49 0.59 -10.71 -8.03
N ARG A 50 0.18 -11.98 -8.05
CA ARG A 50 1.11 -13.11 -7.98
C ARG A 50 2.20 -12.96 -9.04
N ASP A 51 1.81 -12.61 -10.25
CA ASP A 51 2.72 -12.47 -11.39
C ASP A 51 3.50 -11.15 -11.40
N GLY A 52 3.24 -10.24 -10.46
CA GLY A 52 3.86 -8.92 -10.40
C GLY A 52 3.40 -7.97 -11.53
N LYS A 53 2.23 -8.19 -12.11
CA LYS A 53 1.67 -7.37 -13.20
C LYS A 53 0.84 -6.22 -12.65
N PHE A 54 1.48 -5.32 -11.90
CA PHE A 54 0.77 -4.28 -11.15
C PHE A 54 0.09 -3.23 -12.03
N ASP A 55 0.61 -2.94 -13.20
CA ASP A 55 -0.05 -2.07 -14.18
C ASP A 55 -1.40 -2.65 -14.62
N MET A 56 -1.41 -3.95 -14.98
CA MET A 56 -2.62 -4.68 -15.35
C MET A 56 -3.56 -4.88 -14.15
N PHE A 57 -2.99 -5.08 -12.95
CA PHE A 57 -3.80 -5.15 -11.73
C PHE A 57 -4.63 -3.87 -11.53
N TRP A 58 -4.00 -2.71 -11.59
CA TRP A 58 -4.74 -1.46 -11.44
C TRP A 58 -5.76 -1.22 -12.55
N GLN A 59 -5.44 -1.64 -13.77
CA GLN A 59 -6.37 -1.56 -14.89
C GLN A 59 -7.58 -2.48 -14.68
N HIS A 60 -7.38 -3.69 -14.12
CA HIS A 60 -8.44 -4.64 -13.80
C HIS A 60 -9.25 -4.19 -12.58
N ALA A 61 -8.58 -3.75 -11.52
CA ALA A 61 -9.20 -3.47 -10.24
C ALA A 61 -10.06 -2.19 -10.19
N LEU A 62 -10.04 -1.37 -11.24
CA LEU A 62 -10.73 -0.10 -11.30
C LEU A 62 -11.58 0.04 -12.56
N PRO A 63 -12.76 0.73 -12.48
CA PRO A 63 -13.44 1.22 -13.65
C PRO A 63 -12.52 2.08 -14.53
N PRO A 64 -12.68 2.10 -15.86
CA PRO A 64 -11.78 2.82 -16.77
C PRO A 64 -11.58 4.30 -16.42
N ALA A 65 -12.62 4.99 -15.97
CA ALA A 65 -12.54 6.39 -15.56
C ALA A 65 -11.69 6.58 -14.27
N ASP A 66 -11.88 5.71 -13.27
CA ASP A 66 -11.10 5.74 -12.02
C ASP A 66 -9.63 5.38 -12.27
N PHE A 67 -9.35 4.43 -13.17
CA PHE A 67 -7.99 4.10 -13.59
C PHE A 67 -7.30 5.27 -14.31
N ALA A 68 -8.02 5.96 -15.22
CA ALA A 68 -7.50 7.16 -15.88
C ALA A 68 -7.20 8.28 -14.87
N ALA A 69 -8.10 8.50 -13.89
CA ALA A 69 -7.90 9.47 -12.81
C ALA A 69 -6.68 9.12 -11.95
N LEU A 70 -6.53 7.85 -11.56
CA LEU A 70 -5.36 7.36 -10.80
C LEU A 70 -4.05 7.68 -11.53
N LYS A 71 -3.99 7.42 -12.83
CA LYS A 71 -2.78 7.71 -13.63
C LYS A 71 -2.51 9.20 -13.74
N ALA A 72 -3.53 10.02 -13.92
CA ALA A 72 -3.40 11.48 -13.98
C ALA A 72 -2.96 12.10 -12.64
N ASP A 73 -3.38 11.51 -11.54
CA ASP A 73 -3.02 11.96 -10.19
C ASP A 73 -1.65 11.47 -9.73
N TRP A 74 -1.05 10.48 -10.40
CA TRP A 74 0.16 9.81 -9.96
C TRP A 74 1.33 10.76 -9.65
N PRO A 75 1.67 11.75 -10.52
CA PRO A 75 2.74 12.69 -10.22
C PRO A 75 2.45 13.55 -8.98
N ARG A 76 1.20 13.98 -8.79
CA ARG A 76 0.80 14.79 -7.63
C ARG A 76 0.82 13.98 -6.33
N ARG A 77 0.46 12.72 -6.40
CA ARG A 77 0.53 11.79 -5.28
C ARG A 77 1.97 11.61 -4.79
N ASN A 78 2.90 11.43 -5.72
CA ASN A 78 4.31 11.30 -5.40
C ASN A 78 4.89 12.60 -4.83
N ALA A 79 4.50 13.76 -5.38
CA ALA A 79 4.93 15.07 -4.90
C ALA A 79 4.36 15.45 -3.52
N ALA A 80 3.25 14.84 -3.10
CA ALA A 80 2.63 15.10 -1.79
C ALA A 80 3.30 14.33 -0.64
N GLU A 81 4.30 13.49 -0.92
CA GLU A 81 5.06 12.79 0.12
C GLU A 81 6.00 13.75 0.86
N GLU A 82 6.17 13.50 2.16
CA GLU A 82 7.08 14.32 2.96
C GLU A 82 8.51 14.25 2.41
N PRO A 83 9.23 15.39 2.34
CA PRO A 83 10.63 15.40 1.91
C PRO A 83 11.49 14.49 2.79
N ILE A 84 12.33 13.70 2.16
CA ILE A 84 13.29 12.83 2.86
C ILE A 84 14.40 13.72 3.43
N ASN A 85 14.72 13.54 4.71
CA ASN A 85 15.84 14.26 5.31
C ASN A 85 17.19 13.79 4.73
N ASP A 86 18.24 14.63 4.89
CA ASP A 86 19.55 14.38 4.27
C ASP A 86 20.21 13.09 4.76
N ASP A 87 20.01 12.71 6.03
CA ASP A 87 20.56 11.47 6.59
C ASP A 87 19.94 10.24 5.93
N ASP A 88 18.62 10.24 5.77
CA ASP A 88 17.92 9.12 5.14
C ASP A 88 18.17 9.06 3.64
N ARG A 89 18.33 10.22 2.99
CA ARG A 89 18.79 10.31 1.60
C ARG A 89 20.18 9.69 1.42
N ALA A 90 21.12 10.03 2.30
CA ALA A 90 22.47 9.49 2.25
C ALA A 90 22.49 7.98 2.50
N LYS A 91 21.71 7.50 3.48
CA LYS A 91 21.57 6.05 3.76
C LYS A 91 20.98 5.30 2.57
N PHE A 92 19.93 5.85 1.95
CA PHE A 92 19.32 5.27 0.76
C PHE A 92 20.33 5.20 -0.40
N ALA A 93 20.98 6.30 -0.72
CA ALA A 93 21.98 6.37 -1.79
C ALA A 93 23.13 5.37 -1.57
N ASN A 94 23.64 5.27 -0.34
CA ASN A 94 24.67 4.30 0.02
C ASN A 94 24.16 2.86 -0.11
N GLY A 95 22.92 2.58 0.31
CA GLY A 95 22.28 1.28 0.15
C GLY A 95 22.17 0.86 -1.31
N VAL A 96 21.63 1.76 -2.15
CA VAL A 96 21.50 1.54 -3.59
C VAL A 96 22.86 1.31 -4.24
N LYS A 97 23.86 2.17 -3.94
CA LYS A 97 25.21 2.01 -4.46
C LYS A 97 25.79 0.64 -4.14
N ARG A 98 25.70 0.21 -2.88
CA ARG A 98 26.19 -1.11 -2.44
C ARG A 98 25.50 -2.29 -3.14
N LEU A 99 24.23 -2.14 -3.50
CA LEU A 99 23.46 -3.17 -4.21
C LEU A 99 23.70 -3.17 -5.72
N THR A 100 24.08 -2.04 -6.32
CA THR A 100 24.17 -1.89 -7.78
C THR A 100 25.59 -1.83 -8.32
N GLU A 101 26.61 -1.60 -7.47
CA GLU A 101 28.01 -1.51 -7.89
C GLU A 101 28.53 -2.83 -8.50
N PRO A 102 29.61 -2.79 -9.28
CA PRO A 102 30.32 -4.00 -9.73
C PRO A 102 30.72 -4.84 -8.51
N ASP A 103 30.60 -6.19 -8.64
CA ASP A 103 30.91 -7.15 -7.57
C ASP A 103 30.09 -6.99 -6.27
N ALA A 104 28.92 -6.32 -6.32
CA ALA A 104 28.04 -6.09 -5.17
C ALA A 104 27.76 -7.38 -4.39
N GLU A 105 27.44 -8.47 -5.06
CA GLU A 105 27.19 -9.77 -4.42
C GLU A 105 28.36 -10.26 -3.59
N LYS A 106 29.56 -10.20 -4.17
CA LYS A 106 30.79 -10.64 -3.49
C LYS A 106 31.09 -9.78 -2.27
N LYS A 107 30.98 -8.45 -2.40
CA LYS A 107 31.24 -7.49 -1.33
C LYS A 107 30.22 -7.61 -0.20
N LEU A 108 28.94 -7.61 -0.52
CA LEU A 108 27.86 -7.74 0.46
C LEU A 108 27.94 -9.07 1.23
N TYR A 109 28.23 -10.18 0.51
CA TYR A 109 28.42 -11.45 1.18
C TYR A 109 29.66 -11.46 2.09
N ALA A 110 30.78 -10.86 1.65
CA ALA A 110 31.98 -10.76 2.47
C ALA A 110 31.72 -9.96 3.76
N ASP A 111 30.95 -8.86 3.66
CA ASP A 111 30.55 -8.05 4.83
C ASP A 111 29.59 -8.80 5.77
N LEU A 112 28.69 -9.61 5.21
CA LEU A 112 27.69 -10.36 5.99
C LEU A 112 28.30 -11.59 6.68
N ARG A 113 29.25 -12.25 6.05
CA ARG A 113 29.83 -13.53 6.50
C ARG A 113 30.29 -13.56 7.96
N PRO A 114 31.00 -12.56 8.50
CA PRO A 114 31.39 -12.56 9.92
C PRO A 114 30.19 -12.57 10.87
N THR A 115 29.11 -11.88 10.49
CA THR A 115 27.85 -11.86 11.26
C THR A 115 27.14 -13.21 11.21
N LEU A 116 27.09 -13.86 10.05
CA LEU A 116 26.52 -15.21 9.91
C LEU A 116 27.25 -16.23 10.75
N LEU A 117 28.58 -16.20 10.77
CA LEU A 117 29.40 -17.10 11.58
C LEU A 117 29.21 -16.90 13.10
N ARG A 118 28.90 -15.67 13.52
CA ARG A 118 28.57 -15.39 14.93
C ARG A 118 27.13 -15.75 15.26
N PHE A 119 26.21 -15.64 14.27
CA PHE A 119 24.79 -15.85 14.48
C PHE A 119 24.49 -17.22 15.11
N ASP A 120 25.04 -18.28 14.55
CA ASP A 120 24.81 -19.64 15.05
C ASP A 120 25.34 -19.88 16.46
N ARG A 121 26.39 -19.14 16.89
CA ARG A 121 27.03 -19.30 18.20
C ARG A 121 26.39 -18.40 19.26
N GLU A 122 25.98 -17.18 18.90
CA GLU A 122 25.64 -16.13 19.86
C GLU A 122 24.16 -15.80 19.88
N TYR A 123 23.46 -15.99 18.77
CA TYR A 123 22.10 -15.48 18.63
C TYR A 123 21.04 -16.56 18.40
N LYS A 124 21.43 -17.78 18.03
CA LYS A 124 20.47 -18.87 17.74
C LYS A 124 19.50 -19.10 18.90
N ASP A 125 20.01 -19.17 20.12
CA ASP A 125 19.22 -19.42 21.32
C ASP A 125 18.36 -18.19 21.73
N GLN A 126 18.67 -17.01 21.19
CA GLN A 126 17.92 -15.78 21.45
C GLN A 126 16.81 -15.53 20.42
N MET A 127 16.73 -16.33 19.36
CA MET A 127 15.73 -16.17 18.30
C MET A 127 14.30 -16.17 18.81
N PRO A 128 13.89 -17.00 19.78
CA PRO A 128 12.53 -16.93 20.32
C PRO A 128 12.21 -15.57 20.96
N LEU A 129 13.17 -14.96 21.64
CA LEU A 129 13.00 -13.63 22.24
C LEU A 129 12.92 -12.55 21.15
N VAL A 130 13.84 -12.57 20.19
CA VAL A 130 13.88 -11.58 19.09
C VAL A 130 12.60 -11.65 18.25
N THR A 131 12.19 -12.85 17.87
CA THR A 131 10.96 -13.03 17.08
C THR A 131 9.71 -12.69 17.88
N GLY A 132 9.66 -12.97 19.18
CA GLY A 132 8.56 -12.59 20.05
C GLY A 132 8.41 -11.06 20.18
N VAL A 133 9.51 -10.34 20.33
CA VAL A 133 9.52 -8.87 20.33
C VAL A 133 9.06 -8.34 18.97
N ALA A 134 9.61 -8.87 17.87
CA ALA A 134 9.22 -8.45 16.52
C ALA A 134 7.73 -8.71 16.24
N GLN A 135 7.21 -9.87 16.66
CA GLN A 135 5.80 -10.22 16.57
C GLN A 135 4.93 -9.22 17.33
N SER A 136 5.27 -8.93 18.59
CA SER A 136 4.53 -7.96 19.41
C SER A 136 4.52 -6.56 18.79
N MET A 137 5.66 -6.12 18.25
CA MET A 137 5.75 -4.83 17.55
C MET A 137 4.89 -4.82 16.28
N ALA A 138 4.90 -5.89 15.49
CA ALA A 138 4.09 -6.02 14.29
C ALA A 138 2.58 -5.99 14.61
N LEU A 139 2.14 -6.75 15.62
CA LEU A 139 0.75 -6.75 16.07
C LEU A 139 0.31 -5.36 16.56
N THR A 140 1.15 -4.69 17.33
CA THR A 140 0.88 -3.31 17.78
C THR A 140 0.77 -2.34 16.61
N ALA A 141 1.64 -2.47 15.61
CA ALA A 141 1.59 -1.62 14.41
C ALA A 141 0.30 -1.85 13.59
N ILE A 142 -0.13 -3.11 13.45
CA ILE A 142 -1.40 -3.47 12.79
C ILE A 142 -2.59 -2.84 13.53
N ASP A 143 -2.60 -2.89 14.86
CA ASP A 143 -3.69 -2.35 15.67
C ASP A 143 -3.80 -0.83 15.53
N GLN A 144 -2.67 -0.14 15.49
CA GLN A 144 -2.57 1.30 15.36
C GLN A 144 -2.80 1.81 13.92
N ALA A 145 -2.77 0.95 12.92
CA ALA A 145 -2.97 1.33 11.52
C ALA A 145 -4.41 1.84 11.32
N LYS A 146 -4.55 3.10 10.93
CA LYS A 146 -5.87 3.74 10.73
C LYS A 146 -6.46 3.45 9.34
N ASP A 147 -5.60 3.11 8.40
CA ASP A 147 -5.97 2.91 6.99
C ASP A 147 -6.35 1.46 6.67
N LEU A 148 -6.28 0.55 7.65
CA LEU A 148 -6.64 -0.85 7.49
C LEU A 148 -8.07 -1.11 7.97
N THR A 149 -8.84 -1.84 7.17
CA THR A 149 -10.16 -2.34 7.56
C THR A 149 -10.06 -3.45 8.62
N ILE A 150 -11.16 -3.77 9.28
CA ILE A 150 -11.19 -4.83 10.30
C ILE A 150 -10.80 -6.19 9.72
N PRO A 151 -11.32 -6.63 8.54
CA PRO A 151 -10.88 -7.89 7.92
C PRO A 151 -9.39 -7.90 7.59
N GLN A 152 -8.85 -6.81 7.06
CA GLN A 152 -7.41 -6.69 6.77
C GLN A 152 -6.54 -6.81 8.03
N LYS A 153 -6.94 -6.14 9.13
CA LYS A 153 -6.22 -6.27 10.41
C LYS A 153 -6.23 -7.70 10.92
N ARG A 154 -7.38 -8.39 10.84
CA ARG A 154 -7.50 -9.79 11.23
C ARG A 154 -6.56 -10.68 10.42
N GLN A 155 -6.60 -10.56 9.10
CA GLN A 155 -5.74 -11.31 8.18
C GLN A 155 -4.24 -11.09 8.46
N LEU A 156 -3.82 -9.83 8.65
CA LEU A 156 -2.42 -9.50 8.94
C LEU A 156 -1.98 -10.07 10.30
N ARG A 157 -2.84 -10.05 11.32
CA ARG A 157 -2.53 -10.68 12.61
C ARG A 157 -2.36 -12.20 12.48
N GLU A 158 -3.24 -12.86 11.74
CA GLU A 158 -3.13 -14.29 11.47
C GLU A 158 -1.83 -14.60 10.72
N ALA A 159 -1.49 -13.81 9.70
CA ALA A 159 -0.23 -13.95 8.96
C ALA A 159 0.99 -13.77 9.88
N VAL A 160 1.01 -12.75 10.73
CA VAL A 160 2.11 -12.52 11.71
C VAL A 160 2.22 -13.70 12.67
N ASN A 161 1.11 -14.24 13.16
CA ASN A 161 1.09 -15.39 14.06
C ASN A 161 1.58 -16.69 13.40
N VAL A 162 1.46 -16.80 12.07
CA VAL A 162 2.00 -17.94 11.31
C VAL A 162 3.48 -17.74 10.96
N ILE A 163 3.88 -16.52 10.58
CA ILE A 163 5.25 -16.21 10.16
C ILE A 163 6.22 -16.22 11.35
N ALA A 164 5.82 -15.74 12.53
CA ALA A 164 6.73 -15.62 13.66
C ALA A 164 7.31 -16.98 14.13
N PRO A 165 6.53 -18.07 14.28
CA PRO A 165 7.10 -19.39 14.58
C PRO A 165 8.01 -19.92 13.45
N TRP A 166 7.63 -19.71 12.17
CA TRP A 166 8.48 -20.09 11.05
C TRP A 166 9.83 -19.37 11.10
N ALA A 167 9.85 -18.07 11.37
CA ALA A 167 11.09 -17.28 11.47
C ALA A 167 12.06 -17.81 12.52
N GLN A 168 11.58 -18.48 13.58
CA GLN A 168 12.43 -19.13 14.58
C GLN A 168 13.13 -20.39 14.05
N THR A 169 12.53 -21.05 13.05
CA THR A 169 13.06 -22.29 12.48
C THR A 169 13.98 -22.05 11.28
N VAL A 170 13.98 -20.83 10.74
CA VAL A 170 14.81 -20.48 9.59
C VAL A 170 16.30 -20.53 9.93
N PRO A 171 17.13 -21.22 9.14
CA PRO A 171 18.56 -21.26 9.36
C PRO A 171 19.23 -19.96 8.87
N TRP A 172 19.08 -18.89 9.62
CA TRP A 172 19.58 -17.55 9.25
C TRP A 172 21.11 -17.50 9.11
N GLY A 173 21.85 -18.38 9.79
CA GLY A 173 23.30 -18.50 9.70
C GLY A 173 23.79 -19.29 8.50
N ASP A 174 22.90 -19.93 7.73
CA ASP A 174 23.27 -20.75 6.56
C ASP A 174 23.95 -19.88 5.49
N GLN A 175 25.21 -20.18 5.20
CA GLN A 175 26.02 -19.39 4.29
C GLN A 175 25.59 -19.52 2.82
N ASP A 176 25.05 -20.66 2.41
CA ASP A 176 24.63 -20.86 1.03
C ASP A 176 23.29 -20.15 0.76
N LYS A 177 22.36 -20.21 1.72
CA LYS A 177 21.14 -19.41 1.67
C LYS A 177 21.44 -17.93 1.70
N ALA A 178 22.38 -17.48 2.51
CA ALA A 178 22.79 -16.09 2.57
C ALA A 178 23.41 -15.61 1.25
N ARG A 179 24.21 -16.43 0.55
CA ARG A 179 24.72 -16.10 -0.79
C ARG A 179 23.56 -15.95 -1.79
N GLN A 180 22.63 -16.90 -1.80
CA GLN A 180 21.45 -16.84 -2.65
C GLN A 180 20.59 -15.58 -2.36
N ALA A 181 20.36 -15.28 -1.08
CA ALA A 181 19.62 -14.09 -0.66
C ALA A 181 20.29 -12.80 -1.13
N VAL A 182 21.60 -12.69 -0.99
CA VAL A 182 22.39 -11.54 -1.48
C VAL A 182 22.28 -11.41 -3.00
N ALA A 183 22.37 -12.51 -3.75
CA ALA A 183 22.19 -12.50 -5.21
C ALA A 183 20.78 -12.01 -5.60
N VAL A 184 19.73 -12.49 -4.91
CA VAL A 184 18.35 -12.03 -5.12
C VAL A 184 18.21 -10.53 -4.84
N LEU A 185 18.79 -10.04 -3.75
CA LEU A 185 18.71 -8.61 -3.39
C LEU A 185 19.40 -7.72 -4.43
N VAL A 186 20.59 -8.11 -4.90
CA VAL A 186 21.35 -7.38 -5.92
C VAL A 186 20.59 -7.38 -7.27
N ASP A 187 20.11 -8.53 -7.70
CA ASP A 187 19.31 -8.66 -8.94
C ASP A 187 18.05 -7.81 -8.86
N THR A 188 17.35 -7.86 -7.72
CA THR A 188 16.14 -7.06 -7.48
C THR A 188 16.42 -5.57 -7.55
N ALA A 189 17.47 -5.08 -6.89
CA ALA A 189 17.82 -3.67 -6.89
C ALA A 189 18.17 -3.15 -8.31
N ARG A 190 18.85 -3.97 -9.10
CA ARG A 190 19.17 -3.65 -10.50
C ARG A 190 17.93 -3.62 -11.37
N LYS A 191 17.03 -4.60 -11.24
CA LYS A 191 15.76 -4.68 -11.99
C LYS A 191 14.75 -3.60 -11.61
N ALA A 192 14.75 -3.20 -10.35
CA ALA A 192 13.89 -2.11 -9.87
C ALA A 192 14.39 -0.72 -10.28
N HIS A 193 15.56 -0.63 -10.93
CA HIS A 193 16.18 0.63 -11.35
C HIS A 193 16.27 1.68 -10.23
N LEU A 194 16.54 1.20 -9.01
CA LEU A 194 16.68 2.07 -7.86
C LEU A 194 17.89 3.00 -8.05
N THR A 195 17.68 4.30 -7.88
CA THR A 195 18.75 5.32 -8.03
C THR A 195 18.76 6.27 -6.85
N THR A 196 17.90 7.26 -6.83
CA THR A 196 17.74 8.21 -5.73
C THR A 196 16.28 8.25 -5.25
N PRO A 197 16.01 8.72 -4.04
CA PRO A 197 14.64 8.91 -3.58
C PRO A 197 13.84 9.86 -4.48
N GLU A 198 14.49 10.92 -4.96
CA GLU A 198 13.87 11.91 -5.85
C GLU A 198 13.52 11.30 -7.21
N ALA A 199 14.36 10.41 -7.74
CA ALA A 199 14.07 9.68 -8.97
C ALA A 199 12.86 8.77 -8.80
N LEU A 200 12.69 8.11 -7.64
CA LEU A 200 11.50 7.31 -7.32
C LEU A 200 10.23 8.18 -7.29
N HIS A 201 10.33 9.37 -6.69
CA HIS A 201 9.19 10.31 -6.62
C HIS A 201 8.83 10.89 -7.99
N SER A 202 9.77 10.96 -8.92
CA SER A 202 9.54 11.48 -10.27
C SER A 202 9.09 10.43 -11.30
N MET A 203 9.04 9.16 -10.91
CA MET A 203 8.59 8.08 -11.79
C MET A 203 7.12 8.28 -12.20
N ASP A 204 6.84 8.09 -13.48
CA ASP A 204 5.47 7.98 -13.95
C ASP A 204 4.81 6.68 -13.45
N PHE A 205 3.52 6.53 -13.74
CA PHE A 205 2.77 5.36 -13.29
C PHE A 205 3.38 4.04 -13.80
N ALA A 206 3.75 3.96 -15.07
CA ALA A 206 4.26 2.73 -15.67
C ALA A 206 5.64 2.35 -15.09
N GLN A 207 6.53 3.33 -14.93
CA GLN A 207 7.84 3.15 -14.30
C GLN A 207 7.71 2.70 -12.84
N SER A 208 6.80 3.32 -12.09
CA SER A 208 6.53 2.93 -10.71
C SER A 208 6.02 1.50 -10.62
N MET A 209 5.08 1.11 -11.49
CA MET A 209 4.55 -0.27 -11.52
C MET A 209 5.63 -1.28 -11.89
N ALA A 210 6.51 -0.96 -12.83
CA ALA A 210 7.64 -1.83 -13.18
C ALA A 210 8.62 -2.01 -12.01
N SER A 211 8.95 -0.93 -11.30
CA SER A 211 9.79 -1.00 -10.10
C SER A 211 9.14 -1.81 -8.98
N TYR A 212 7.85 -1.61 -8.72
CA TYR A 212 7.10 -2.40 -7.74
C TYR A 212 7.03 -3.88 -8.12
N SER A 213 6.86 -4.19 -9.40
CA SER A 213 6.90 -5.56 -9.92
C SER A 213 8.24 -6.23 -9.63
N ALA A 214 9.34 -5.56 -9.94
CA ALA A 214 10.68 -6.09 -9.66
C ALA A 214 10.91 -6.32 -8.16
N MET A 215 10.51 -5.37 -7.31
CA MET A 215 10.64 -5.49 -5.85
C MET A 215 9.76 -6.63 -5.29
N TRP A 216 8.53 -6.76 -5.78
CA TRP A 216 7.62 -7.83 -5.36
C TRP A 216 8.14 -9.22 -5.73
N LEU A 217 8.55 -9.41 -6.97
CA LEU A 217 9.12 -10.68 -7.43
C LEU A 217 10.44 -11.00 -6.69
N GLY A 218 11.26 -9.99 -6.43
CA GLY A 218 12.46 -10.13 -5.60
C GLY A 218 12.14 -10.56 -4.17
N LEU A 219 11.12 -9.97 -3.55
CA LEU A 219 10.66 -10.36 -2.22
C LEU A 219 10.17 -11.82 -2.17
N LYS A 220 9.36 -12.23 -3.17
CA LYS A 220 8.92 -13.63 -3.30
C LYS A 220 10.12 -14.59 -3.39
N ASN A 221 11.11 -14.26 -4.23
CA ASN A 221 12.31 -15.05 -4.39
C ASN A 221 13.12 -15.11 -3.09
N LEU A 222 13.25 -13.99 -2.38
CA LEU A 222 13.94 -13.93 -1.10
C LEU A 222 13.29 -14.85 -0.06
N PHE A 223 11.97 -14.80 0.09
CA PHE A 223 11.24 -15.70 0.98
C PHE A 223 11.42 -17.16 0.58
N ASN A 224 11.40 -17.45 -0.72
CA ASN A 224 11.56 -18.81 -1.23
C ASN A 224 12.95 -19.39 -0.90
N VAL A 225 14.03 -18.59 -0.89
CA VAL A 225 15.36 -19.02 -0.42
C VAL A 225 15.30 -19.60 0.98
N TYR A 226 14.46 -19.02 1.84
CA TYR A 226 14.30 -19.45 3.23
C TYR A 226 13.12 -20.41 3.45
N GLY A 227 12.50 -20.90 2.38
CA GLY A 227 11.48 -21.94 2.43
C GLY A 227 10.04 -21.46 2.58
N LEU A 228 9.80 -20.14 2.53
CA LEU A 228 8.44 -19.59 2.48
C LEU A 228 8.06 -19.29 1.04
N SER A 229 7.24 -20.13 0.42
CA SER A 229 6.76 -19.95 -0.94
C SER A 229 5.42 -19.20 -0.93
N LEU A 230 5.43 -17.94 -1.33
CA LEU A 230 4.18 -17.19 -1.52
C LEU A 230 3.36 -17.72 -2.69
N ASP A 231 3.99 -18.29 -3.73
CA ASP A 231 3.27 -18.90 -4.86
C ASP A 231 2.38 -20.06 -4.40
N LYS A 232 2.85 -20.93 -3.49
CA LYS A 232 2.03 -21.99 -2.90
C LYS A 232 0.83 -21.42 -2.14
N SER A 233 1.02 -20.29 -1.45
CA SER A 233 -0.09 -19.60 -0.82
C SER A 233 -1.09 -19.11 -1.87
N PHE A 234 -0.67 -18.51 -2.96
CA PHE A 234 -1.51 -18.10 -4.08
C PHE A 234 -2.24 -19.27 -4.75
N GLU A 235 -1.62 -20.41 -4.88
CA GLU A 235 -2.19 -21.63 -5.48
C GLU A 235 -3.24 -22.28 -4.58
N SER A 236 -3.19 -22.06 -3.29
CA SER A 236 -4.04 -22.73 -2.29
C SER A 236 -5.40 -22.08 -2.07
N VAL A 237 -5.74 -21.03 -2.81
CA VAL A 237 -6.88 -20.22 -2.43
C VAL A 237 -8.20 -20.67 -3.01
N SER A 238 -9.21 -20.59 -2.16
CA SER A 238 -10.63 -20.66 -2.53
C SER A 238 -11.32 -19.33 -2.28
N ILE A 239 -12.30 -19.01 -3.12
CA ILE A 239 -13.22 -17.89 -2.95
C ILE A 239 -14.63 -18.46 -2.90
N ASP A 240 -15.36 -18.06 -1.88
CA ASP A 240 -16.74 -18.41 -1.70
C ASP A 240 -17.58 -17.14 -1.64
N THR A 241 -18.54 -16.96 -2.55
CA THR A 241 -19.52 -15.88 -2.44
C THR A 241 -20.51 -16.23 -1.34
N LEU A 242 -20.52 -15.43 -0.29
CA LEU A 242 -21.41 -15.59 0.85
C LEU A 242 -22.79 -14.97 0.58
N GLU A 243 -22.79 -13.82 -0.07
CA GLU A 243 -23.99 -13.05 -0.41
C GLU A 243 -23.77 -12.30 -1.71
N ASN A 244 -24.81 -12.21 -2.53
CA ASN A 244 -24.81 -11.42 -3.76
C ASN A 244 -26.24 -10.83 -3.97
N THR A 245 -26.43 -9.60 -3.53
CA THR A 245 -27.75 -8.96 -3.49
C THR A 245 -27.64 -7.48 -3.87
N GLY A 246 -28.51 -7.03 -4.75
CA GLY A 246 -28.66 -5.58 -5.05
C GLY A 246 -27.42 -4.91 -5.65
N GLY A 247 -26.56 -5.67 -6.34
CA GLY A 247 -25.32 -5.12 -6.91
C GLY A 247 -24.15 -5.02 -5.92
N THR A 248 -24.29 -5.65 -4.76
CA THR A 248 -23.20 -5.83 -3.77
C THR A 248 -23.00 -7.33 -3.53
N ALA A 249 -21.74 -7.75 -3.45
CA ALA A 249 -21.40 -9.14 -3.09
C ALA A 249 -20.39 -9.16 -1.96
N HIS A 250 -20.59 -10.11 -1.03
CA HIS A 250 -19.62 -10.43 0.01
C HIS A 250 -18.96 -11.76 -0.30
N VAL A 251 -17.65 -11.77 -0.35
CA VAL A 251 -16.85 -12.96 -0.63
C VAL A 251 -15.94 -13.28 0.53
N LYS A 252 -15.83 -14.58 0.84
CA LYS A 252 -14.84 -15.10 1.75
C LYS A 252 -13.68 -15.69 0.94
N ILE A 253 -12.48 -15.32 1.31
CA ILE A 253 -11.23 -15.77 0.69
C ILE A 253 -10.49 -16.58 1.74
N THR A 254 -10.17 -17.83 1.41
CA THR A 254 -9.41 -18.74 2.29
C THR A 254 -8.16 -19.19 1.58
N TYR A 255 -7.02 -19.18 2.27
CA TYR A 255 -5.73 -19.64 1.74
C TYR A 255 -4.84 -20.25 2.82
N THR A 256 -3.78 -20.94 2.43
CA THR A 256 -2.79 -21.46 3.35
C THR A 256 -1.49 -20.67 3.29
N LEU A 257 -0.96 -20.33 4.45
CA LEU A 257 0.37 -19.77 4.60
C LEU A 257 1.16 -20.68 5.53
N LEU A 258 2.26 -21.27 5.05
CA LEU A 258 3.04 -22.26 5.83
C LEU A 258 2.14 -23.35 6.43
N ASP A 259 1.26 -23.91 5.61
CA ASP A 259 0.30 -24.97 5.95
C ASP A 259 -0.75 -24.57 7.01
N LYS A 260 -0.87 -23.29 7.33
CA LYS A 260 -1.93 -22.77 8.22
C LYS A 260 -2.99 -22.03 7.40
N PRO A 261 -4.28 -22.32 7.60
CA PRO A 261 -5.34 -21.60 6.91
C PRO A 261 -5.44 -20.16 7.44
N ILE A 262 -5.60 -19.23 6.51
CA ILE A 262 -5.90 -17.82 6.78
C ILE A 262 -7.16 -17.45 6.04
N GLN A 263 -7.99 -16.62 6.63
CA GLN A 263 -9.25 -16.16 6.04
C GLN A 263 -9.32 -14.65 6.04
N THR A 264 -9.91 -14.11 4.97
CA THR A 264 -10.29 -12.71 4.88
C THR A 264 -11.58 -12.57 4.10
N ASP A 265 -12.21 -11.41 4.20
CA ASP A 265 -13.46 -11.11 3.52
C ASP A 265 -13.24 -9.87 2.64
N ALA A 266 -13.94 -9.80 1.50
CA ALA A 266 -13.98 -8.63 0.64
C ALA A 266 -15.43 -8.31 0.27
N THR A 267 -15.70 -7.03 0.08
CA THR A 267 -16.99 -6.55 -0.44
C THR A 267 -16.77 -6.02 -1.85
N LEU A 268 -17.58 -6.51 -2.77
CA LEU A 268 -17.53 -6.08 -4.16
C LEU A 268 -18.80 -5.32 -4.54
N VAL A 269 -18.66 -4.42 -5.51
CA VAL A 269 -19.78 -3.66 -6.08
C VAL A 269 -19.87 -3.90 -7.59
N LEU A 270 -21.09 -3.98 -8.09
CA LEU A 270 -21.39 -4.12 -9.52
C LEU A 270 -21.52 -2.73 -10.13
N LEU A 271 -20.65 -2.39 -11.06
CA LEU A 271 -20.69 -1.15 -11.84
C LEU A 271 -20.59 -1.49 -13.33
N ASP A 272 -21.52 -1.00 -14.13
CA ASP A 272 -21.57 -1.21 -15.59
C ASP A 272 -21.42 -2.69 -15.99
N GLY A 273 -22.04 -3.59 -15.21
CA GLY A 273 -22.02 -5.04 -15.46
C GLY A 273 -20.72 -5.74 -15.06
N ARG A 274 -19.82 -5.06 -14.34
CA ARG A 274 -18.53 -5.60 -13.89
C ARG A 274 -18.38 -5.44 -12.36
N TRP A 275 -17.71 -6.40 -11.74
CA TRP A 275 -17.48 -6.41 -10.29
C TRP A 275 -16.12 -5.82 -9.94
N TYR A 276 -16.10 -4.97 -8.91
CA TYR A 276 -14.91 -4.28 -8.40
C TYR A 276 -14.86 -4.36 -6.88
N ASP A 277 -13.67 -4.40 -6.31
CA ASP A 277 -13.49 -4.28 -4.86
C ASP A 277 -13.93 -2.90 -4.36
N SER A 278 -14.87 -2.89 -3.43
CA SER A 278 -15.49 -1.67 -2.90
C SER A 278 -14.51 -0.80 -2.14
N ASP A 279 -13.69 -1.41 -1.28
CA ASP A 279 -12.78 -0.69 -0.39
C ASP A 279 -11.65 -0.07 -1.20
N LEU A 280 -11.08 -0.82 -2.15
CA LEU A 280 -10.04 -0.32 -3.05
C LEU A 280 -10.55 0.85 -3.90
N LEU A 281 -11.71 0.67 -4.52
CA LEU A 281 -12.33 1.70 -5.35
C LEU A 281 -12.61 2.97 -4.55
N GLN A 282 -13.18 2.84 -3.36
CA GLN A 282 -13.45 3.97 -2.47
C GLN A 282 -12.17 4.67 -2.03
N SER A 283 -11.12 3.91 -1.74
CA SER A 283 -9.80 4.45 -1.37
C SER A 283 -9.22 5.31 -2.50
N VAL A 284 -9.26 4.81 -3.74
CA VAL A 284 -8.77 5.55 -4.92
C VAL A 284 -9.57 6.83 -5.14
N ARG A 285 -10.90 6.76 -5.09
CA ARG A 285 -11.78 7.92 -5.24
C ARG A 285 -11.57 8.97 -4.14
N ASN A 286 -11.41 8.54 -2.90
CA ASN A 286 -11.12 9.46 -1.78
C ASN A 286 -9.76 10.17 -1.96
N GLN A 287 -8.75 9.46 -2.49
CA GLN A 287 -7.46 10.07 -2.80
C GLN A 287 -7.58 11.07 -3.95
N HIS A 288 -8.32 10.73 -5.01
CA HIS A 288 -8.59 11.66 -6.11
C HIS A 288 -9.20 12.97 -5.60
N VAL A 289 -10.25 12.89 -4.77
CA VAL A 289 -10.88 14.07 -4.18
C VAL A 289 -9.90 14.89 -3.32
N LYS A 290 -9.05 14.25 -2.53
CA LYS A 290 -8.03 14.94 -1.71
C LYS A 290 -6.98 15.68 -2.56
N LEU A 291 -6.60 15.10 -3.70
CA LEU A 291 -5.62 15.70 -4.61
C LEU A 291 -6.23 16.76 -5.55
N ASN A 292 -7.55 16.76 -5.69
CA ASN A 292 -8.31 17.66 -6.54
C ASN A 292 -9.46 18.31 -5.73
N PRO A 293 -9.16 19.11 -4.69
CA PRO A 293 -10.22 19.76 -3.93
C PRO A 293 -11.05 20.66 -4.86
N ALA A 294 -12.37 20.59 -4.73
CA ALA A 294 -13.23 21.52 -5.45
C ALA A 294 -12.80 22.96 -5.17
N PRO A 295 -12.84 23.87 -6.17
CA PRO A 295 -12.58 25.29 -5.92
C PRO A 295 -13.47 25.74 -4.77
N ALA A 296 -12.87 26.39 -3.76
CA ALA A 296 -13.64 26.97 -2.66
C ALA A 296 -14.77 27.79 -3.28
N ALA A 297 -16.03 27.44 -3.01
CA ALA A 297 -17.15 28.21 -3.48
C ALA A 297 -16.88 29.65 -3.11
N SER A 298 -16.75 30.52 -4.11
CA SER A 298 -16.50 31.95 -3.91
C SER A 298 -17.54 32.42 -2.90
N ALA A 299 -17.10 32.92 -1.75
CA ALA A 299 -17.99 33.46 -0.75
C ALA A 299 -18.95 34.42 -1.48
N PRO A 300 -20.28 34.35 -1.26
CA PRO A 300 -21.18 35.26 -1.91
C PRO A 300 -20.68 36.69 -1.62
N ALA A 301 -20.56 37.46 -2.73
CA ALA A 301 -20.12 38.86 -2.62
C ALA A 301 -20.95 39.53 -1.51
N PRO A 302 -20.32 40.32 -0.60
CA PRO A 302 -21.04 40.99 0.43
C PRO A 302 -22.14 41.82 -0.23
N ALA A 303 -23.39 41.62 0.24
CA ALA A 303 -24.55 42.36 -0.25
C ALA A 303 -24.22 43.85 -0.22
N PRO A 304 -24.60 44.65 -1.25
CA PRO A 304 -24.33 46.06 -1.26
C PRO A 304 -24.93 46.68 0.03
N THR A 305 -24.06 47.28 0.83
CA THR A 305 -24.47 48.01 2.04
C THR A 305 -25.37 49.11 1.59
N THR A 306 -26.67 48.99 1.80
CA THR A 306 -27.64 50.05 1.60
C THR A 306 -27.25 51.13 2.58
N THR A 307 -26.66 52.24 2.08
CA THR A 307 -26.37 53.43 2.83
C THR A 307 -27.70 53.96 3.38
N ALA A 308 -27.90 53.77 4.68
CA ALA A 308 -29.08 54.32 5.34
C ALA A 308 -29.08 55.85 5.17
N ALA A 309 -30.18 56.38 4.66
CA ALA A 309 -30.40 57.81 4.54
C ALA A 309 -30.29 58.46 5.94
N PRO A 310 -29.72 59.67 6.06
CA PRO A 310 -29.65 60.35 7.33
C PRO A 310 -31.05 60.69 7.86
N PRO A 311 -31.27 60.62 9.16
CA PRO A 311 -32.61 60.95 9.75
C PRO A 311 -33.01 62.40 9.51
N PRO A 312 -34.30 62.69 9.35
CA PRO A 312 -34.81 64.06 9.14
C PRO A 312 -34.48 64.94 10.36
N ARG A 313 -34.01 66.18 10.11
CA ARG A 313 -33.73 67.16 11.13
C ARG A 313 -35.05 67.64 11.70
N ASP A 314 -35.25 67.59 13.04
CA ASP A 314 -36.33 68.19 13.72
C ASP A 314 -36.27 69.72 13.61
N PRO A 315 -37.41 70.40 13.46
CA PRO A 315 -37.49 71.87 13.44
C PRO A 315 -37.21 72.47 14.80
N ALA A 316 -36.39 73.53 14.83
CA ALA A 316 -35.92 74.24 15.96
C ALA A 316 -37.04 74.74 16.90
N ALA A 317 -36.96 74.44 18.18
CA ALA A 317 -37.76 75.03 19.20
C ALA A 317 -37.30 76.47 19.50
N PRO A 318 -38.22 77.41 19.86
CA PRO A 318 -37.94 78.83 20.00
C PRO A 318 -37.17 79.12 21.27
N VAL A 319 -36.23 80.08 21.17
CA VAL A 319 -35.42 80.65 22.23
C VAL A 319 -36.28 81.41 23.23
N ALA A 320 -36.32 80.96 24.50
CA ALA A 320 -36.89 81.76 25.60
C ALA A 320 -35.80 82.66 26.23
N ALA A 321 -36.11 83.91 26.26
CA ALA A 321 -35.27 85.01 26.76
C ALA A 321 -34.85 84.88 28.20
N ALA A 322 -33.64 85.26 28.51
CA ALA A 322 -33.07 85.44 29.79
C ALA A 322 -33.70 86.61 30.54
N LYS A 323 -33.92 86.48 31.85
CA LYS A 323 -34.05 87.62 32.80
C LYS A 323 -33.00 87.42 33.87
N THR A 324 -32.22 88.48 33.96
CA THR A 324 -31.31 88.93 35.02
C THR A 324 -31.76 88.78 36.45
N ARG A 325 -30.95 88.23 37.28
CA ARG A 325 -30.37 88.96 38.45
C ARG A 325 -29.14 88.21 38.94
#